data_dc2da790990fcb9551eb4177da9020db
#
_entry.id   dc2da790990fcb9551eb4177da9020db
#
_cell.length_a   1.000
_cell.length_b   1.000
_cell.length_c   1.000
_cell.angle_alpha   90.00
_cell.angle_beta   90.00
_cell.angle_gamma   90.00
#
_symmetry.space_group_name_H-M   'P 1'
#
loop_
_entity.id
_entity.type
_entity.pdbx_description
1 polymer ?
#
loop_
_entity_poly.entity_id
_entity_poly.type
_entity_poly.pdbx_seq_one_letter_code
_entity_poly.pdbx_strand_id
1 'polypeptide(L)'
;LLTRVEEIRLAKRIEDTRRDFRAKLLESDYVFQMAFKVLGRVHRGELPFDRTVQVSVTDRLEKEQIIGRLPGNLSTLGKLSRLNKRDFHVSVNKKCTAEERSQAWQNLGRRRRRCVRLVEELGLRTHRIEPMIQTLEDFSSCIDQLQQDIEKARENKDHQTKRDLLGQYRNILLAIQETPTSLRNRVKYIKRVYSIYQQV
;
A
#
# COMPACT_ATOMS: atom_id res chain seq x y z
N LEU A 1 -2.21 12.44 -36.76
CA LEU A 1 -1.46 13.36 -35.87
C LEU A 1 -2.46 13.95 -34.87
N LEU A 2 -2.13 13.88 -33.57
CA LEU A 2 -2.92 14.49 -32.53
C LEU A 2 -2.85 16.02 -32.61
N THR A 3 -3.95 16.69 -32.31
CA THR A 3 -3.93 18.14 -32.15
C THR A 3 -3.34 18.49 -30.77
N ARG A 4 -2.79 19.70 -30.62
CA ARG A 4 -2.24 20.17 -29.33
C ARG A 4 -3.25 20.06 -28.16
N VAL A 5 -4.54 20.22 -28.44
CA VAL A 5 -5.60 20.07 -27.42
C VAL A 5 -5.77 18.61 -27.00
N GLU A 6 -5.69 17.69 -27.97
CA GLU A 6 -5.76 16.25 -27.71
C GLU A 6 -4.51 15.74 -26.96
N GLU A 7 -3.33 16.24 -27.30
CA GLU A 7 -2.09 15.93 -26.56
C GLU A 7 -2.17 16.38 -25.09
N ILE A 8 -2.64 17.59 -24.81
CA ILE A 8 -2.82 18.10 -23.44
C ILE A 8 -3.86 17.26 -22.69
N ARG A 9 -4.98 16.91 -23.35
CA ARG A 9 -6.01 16.06 -22.74
C ARG A 9 -5.48 14.68 -22.38
N LEU A 10 -4.72 14.08 -23.30
CA LEU A 10 -4.11 12.78 -23.10
C LEU A 10 -3.09 12.83 -21.96
N ALA A 11 -2.19 13.82 -21.96
CA ALA A 11 -1.19 13.99 -20.90
C ALA A 11 -1.85 14.15 -19.50
N LYS A 12 -2.91 14.93 -19.39
CA LYS A 12 -3.68 15.06 -18.15
C LYS A 12 -4.30 13.73 -17.72
N ARG A 13 -4.89 12.98 -18.66
CA ARG A 13 -5.47 11.67 -18.38
C ARG A 13 -4.43 10.66 -17.88
N ILE A 14 -3.25 10.63 -18.52
CA ILE A 14 -2.13 9.79 -18.07
C ILE A 14 -1.74 10.14 -16.64
N GLU A 15 -1.57 11.43 -16.35
CA GLU A 15 -1.15 11.91 -15.03
C GLU A 15 -2.20 11.59 -13.94
N ASP A 16 -3.48 11.82 -14.21
CA ASP A 16 -4.57 11.54 -13.28
C ASP A 16 -4.69 10.03 -13.02
N THR A 17 -4.59 9.21 -14.06
CA THR A 17 -4.65 7.74 -13.93
C THR A 17 -3.43 7.22 -13.17
N ARG A 18 -2.24 7.75 -13.45
CA ARG A 18 -1.01 7.41 -12.72
C ARG A 18 -1.12 7.78 -11.24
N ARG A 19 -1.63 8.96 -10.94
CA ARG A 19 -1.82 9.43 -9.56
C ARG A 19 -2.82 8.55 -8.80
N ASP A 20 -3.96 8.21 -9.41
CA ASP A 20 -4.95 7.32 -8.78
C ASP A 20 -4.39 5.92 -8.54
N PHE A 21 -3.72 5.34 -9.53
CA PHE A 21 -3.03 4.07 -9.40
C PHE A 21 -2.04 4.05 -8.23
N ARG A 22 -1.14 5.04 -8.18
CA ARG A 22 -0.14 5.18 -7.10
C ARG A 22 -0.79 5.33 -5.74
N ALA A 23 -1.79 6.21 -5.63
CA ALA A 23 -2.52 6.44 -4.38
C ALA A 23 -3.14 5.15 -3.86
N LYS A 24 -3.83 4.39 -4.72
CA LYS A 24 -4.46 3.12 -4.33
C LYS A 24 -3.47 2.04 -3.94
N LEU A 25 -2.34 1.98 -4.62
CA LEU A 25 -1.27 1.04 -4.30
C LEU A 25 -0.63 1.39 -2.94
N LEU A 26 -0.30 2.66 -2.71
CA LEU A 26 0.30 3.16 -1.46
C LEU A 26 -0.67 3.17 -0.25
N GLU A 27 -1.99 3.09 -0.46
CA GLU A 27 -2.96 2.89 0.62
C GLU A 27 -2.83 1.50 1.27
N SER A 28 -2.19 0.53 0.63
CA SER A 28 -1.80 -0.74 1.27
C SER A 28 -0.67 -0.50 2.27
N ASP A 29 -0.87 -0.90 3.53
CA ASP A 29 0.18 -0.76 4.56
C ASP A 29 1.44 -1.56 4.20
N TYR A 30 1.30 -2.68 3.51
CA TYR A 30 2.46 -3.45 3.03
C TYR A 30 3.30 -2.65 2.02
N VAL A 31 2.64 -2.11 0.98
CA VAL A 31 3.31 -1.30 -0.05
C VAL A 31 3.87 -0.01 0.55
N PHE A 32 3.11 0.64 1.41
CA PHE A 32 3.56 1.81 2.15
C PHE A 32 4.84 1.52 2.95
N GLN A 33 4.92 0.39 3.65
CA GLN A 33 6.11 0.03 4.40
C GLN A 33 7.33 -0.24 3.51
N MET A 34 7.12 -0.81 2.33
CA MET A 34 8.19 -0.98 1.34
C MET A 34 8.67 0.38 0.82
N ALA A 35 7.75 1.29 0.49
CA ALA A 35 8.07 2.67 0.10
C ALA A 35 8.84 3.41 1.21
N PHE A 36 8.40 3.29 2.46
CA PHE A 36 9.06 3.87 3.63
C PHE A 36 10.50 3.36 3.82
N LYS A 37 10.72 2.05 3.66
CA LYS A 37 12.07 1.45 3.73
C LYS A 37 12.97 1.97 2.62
N VAL A 38 12.46 2.06 1.38
CA VAL A 38 13.22 2.57 0.22
C VAL A 38 13.62 4.03 0.44
N LEU A 39 12.68 4.89 0.85
CA LEU A 39 12.96 6.29 1.16
C LEU A 39 13.94 6.45 2.33
N GLY A 40 13.84 5.60 3.35
CA GLY A 40 14.80 5.56 4.46
C GLY A 40 16.22 5.21 4.01
N ARG A 41 16.36 4.28 3.04
CA ARG A 41 17.65 3.95 2.44
C ARG A 41 18.22 5.09 1.59
N VAL A 42 17.37 5.85 0.89
CA VAL A 42 17.78 7.07 0.19
C VAL A 42 18.29 8.11 1.18
N HIS A 43 17.59 8.30 2.29
CA HIS A 43 17.98 9.24 3.33
C HIS A 43 19.35 8.91 3.97
N ARG A 44 19.66 7.63 4.13
CA ARG A 44 20.96 7.16 4.64
C ARG A 44 22.07 7.10 3.58
N GLY A 45 21.77 7.47 2.34
CA GLY A 45 22.74 7.39 1.22
C GLY A 45 22.99 5.98 0.67
N GLU A 46 22.21 4.98 1.10
CA GLU A 46 22.36 3.59 0.63
C GLU A 46 21.77 3.37 -0.78
N LEU A 47 20.89 4.26 -1.22
CA LEU A 47 20.32 4.26 -2.55
C LEU A 47 20.51 5.62 -3.22
N PRO A 48 20.85 5.65 -4.53
CA PRO A 48 21.01 6.91 -5.25
C PRO A 48 19.67 7.64 -5.39
N PHE A 49 19.67 8.92 -4.99
CA PHE A 49 18.48 9.79 -5.01
C PHE A 49 17.85 9.83 -6.41
N ASP A 50 18.62 10.19 -7.42
CA ASP A 50 18.12 10.44 -8.78
C ASP A 50 17.55 9.20 -9.48
N ARG A 51 17.92 7.99 -9.03
CA ARG A 51 17.35 6.71 -9.51
C ARG A 51 16.12 6.25 -8.71
N THR A 52 15.84 6.87 -7.58
CA THR A 52 14.78 6.43 -6.66
C THR A 52 13.67 7.45 -6.54
N VAL A 53 14.02 8.74 -6.60
CA VAL A 53 13.11 9.87 -6.49
C VAL A 53 13.01 10.57 -7.83
N GLN A 54 11.83 11.03 -8.18
CA GLN A 54 11.56 11.86 -9.35
C GLN A 54 11.27 13.28 -8.87
N VAL A 55 12.05 14.22 -9.38
CA VAL A 55 11.76 15.64 -9.21
C VAL A 55 10.66 16.00 -10.21
N SER A 56 9.54 16.54 -9.73
CA SER A 56 8.45 16.96 -10.60
C SER A 56 8.68 18.39 -11.07
N VAL A 57 8.84 18.55 -12.36
CA VAL A 57 8.91 19.89 -12.99
C VAL A 57 7.57 20.61 -12.85
N THR A 58 6.47 19.86 -12.86
CA THR A 58 5.10 20.39 -12.75
C THR A 58 4.81 20.98 -11.38
N ASP A 59 5.31 20.33 -10.31
CA ASP A 59 5.09 20.77 -8.92
C ASP A 59 6.17 21.73 -8.42
N ARG A 60 7.14 22.10 -9.29
CA ARG A 60 8.30 22.95 -8.95
C ARG A 60 9.06 22.49 -7.70
N LEU A 61 9.05 21.19 -7.44
CA LEU A 61 9.79 20.61 -6.33
C LEU A 61 11.24 20.38 -6.77
N GLU A 62 12.11 21.20 -6.24
CA GLU A 62 13.54 21.05 -6.44
C GLU A 62 14.11 19.92 -5.57
N LYS A 63 15.19 19.32 -6.03
CA LYS A 63 15.88 18.21 -5.33
C LYS A 63 16.17 18.57 -3.86
N GLU A 64 16.61 19.77 -3.61
CA GLU A 64 16.97 20.27 -2.26
C GLU A 64 15.76 20.35 -1.34
N GLN A 65 14.58 20.72 -1.87
CA GLN A 65 13.34 20.76 -1.10
C GLN A 65 12.89 19.35 -0.69
N ILE A 66 13.01 18.38 -1.58
CA ILE A 66 12.69 16.97 -1.27
C ILE A 66 13.66 16.44 -0.21
N ILE A 67 14.96 16.69 -0.37
CA ILE A 67 15.99 16.27 0.61
C ILE A 67 15.72 16.91 1.97
N GLY A 68 15.36 18.19 2.01
CA GLY A 68 15.00 18.89 3.26
C GLY A 68 13.75 18.33 3.95
N ARG A 69 12.76 17.84 3.19
CA ARG A 69 11.53 17.23 3.74
C ARG A 69 11.72 15.78 4.21
N LEU A 70 12.68 15.06 3.65
CA LEU A 70 12.89 13.62 3.88
C LEU A 70 12.93 13.25 5.37
N PRO A 71 13.76 13.86 6.25
CA PRO A 71 13.84 13.44 7.65
C PRO A 71 12.53 13.69 8.41
N GLY A 72 11.85 14.81 8.18
CA GLY A 72 10.58 15.15 8.82
C GLY A 72 9.45 14.22 8.40
N ASN A 73 9.32 13.99 7.09
CA ASN A 73 8.31 13.07 6.55
C ASN A 73 8.57 11.64 7.01
N LEU A 74 9.80 11.14 6.97
CA LEU A 74 10.16 9.80 7.47
C LEU A 74 9.84 9.63 8.96
N SER A 75 10.15 10.62 9.80
CA SER A 75 9.77 10.58 11.22
C SER A 75 8.26 10.46 11.40
N THR A 76 7.48 11.25 10.65
CA THR A 76 6.01 11.22 10.68
C THR A 76 5.47 9.90 10.16
N LEU A 77 5.98 9.39 9.03
CA LEU A 77 5.59 8.11 8.45
C LEU A 77 5.84 6.95 9.42
N GLY A 78 6.97 6.97 10.13
CA GLY A 78 7.29 5.97 11.16
C GLY A 78 6.30 5.97 12.33
N LYS A 79 5.85 7.15 12.78
CA LYS A 79 4.80 7.27 13.81
C LYS A 79 3.45 6.75 13.30
N LEU A 80 3.06 7.13 12.09
CA LEU A 80 1.80 6.69 11.47
C LEU A 80 1.78 5.17 11.25
N SER A 81 2.89 4.57 10.84
CA SER A 81 3.03 3.11 10.68
C SER A 81 2.75 2.36 11.98
N ARG A 82 3.33 2.81 13.11
CA ARG A 82 3.08 2.21 14.42
C ARG A 82 1.61 2.33 14.86
N LEU A 83 0.99 3.50 14.62
CA LEU A 83 -0.42 3.71 14.92
C LEU A 83 -1.32 2.86 14.02
N ASN A 84 -1.00 2.70 12.74
CA ASN A 84 -1.73 1.83 11.83
C ASN A 84 -1.70 0.38 12.30
N LYS A 85 -0.53 -0.12 12.67
CA LYS A 85 -0.39 -1.49 13.19
C LYS A 85 -1.25 -1.71 14.44
N ARG A 86 -1.22 -0.76 15.38
CA ARG A 86 -2.02 -0.83 16.61
C ARG A 86 -3.52 -0.87 16.30
N ASP A 87 -4.00 0.06 15.49
CA ASP A 87 -5.42 0.18 15.19
C ASP A 87 -5.92 -0.95 14.28
N PHE A 88 -5.06 -1.53 13.44
CA PHE A 88 -5.40 -2.76 12.73
C PHE A 88 -5.64 -3.91 13.72
N HIS A 89 -4.77 -4.09 14.72
CA HIS A 89 -4.99 -5.10 15.76
C HIS A 89 -6.31 -4.89 16.51
N VAL A 90 -6.68 -3.65 16.84
CA VAL A 90 -7.98 -3.34 17.46
C VAL A 90 -9.13 -3.68 16.54
N SER A 91 -9.04 -3.29 15.25
CA SER A 91 -10.12 -3.48 14.27
C SER A 91 -10.48 -4.93 13.99
N VAL A 92 -9.52 -5.86 14.15
CA VAL A 92 -9.73 -7.31 13.94
C VAL A 92 -9.92 -8.10 15.26
N ASN A 93 -9.80 -7.44 16.41
CA ASN A 93 -9.89 -8.09 17.72
C ASN A 93 -11.36 -8.26 18.12
N LYS A 94 -11.82 -9.52 18.20
CA LYS A 94 -13.18 -9.86 18.61
C LYS A 94 -13.50 -9.52 20.07
N LYS A 95 -12.48 -9.26 20.92
CA LYS A 95 -12.67 -8.85 22.32
C LYS A 95 -13.00 -7.36 22.46
N CYS A 96 -12.73 -6.55 21.44
CA CYS A 96 -13.11 -5.13 21.40
C CYS A 96 -14.56 -4.96 20.99
N THR A 97 -15.20 -3.88 21.41
CA THR A 97 -16.58 -3.55 21.04
C THR A 97 -16.68 -3.24 19.53
N ALA A 98 -17.89 -3.25 18.98
CA ALA A 98 -18.13 -2.92 17.59
C ALA A 98 -17.73 -1.46 17.28
N GLU A 99 -18.01 -0.55 18.22
CA GLU A 99 -17.66 0.87 18.13
C GLU A 99 -16.14 1.06 18.09
N GLU A 100 -15.41 0.42 18.99
CA GLU A 100 -13.93 0.49 19.04
C GLU A 100 -13.30 -0.01 17.73
N ARG A 101 -13.78 -1.15 17.22
CA ARG A 101 -13.30 -1.71 15.94
C ARG A 101 -13.60 -0.78 14.77
N SER A 102 -14.81 -0.23 14.72
CA SER A 102 -15.22 0.72 13.66
C SER A 102 -14.38 1.99 13.71
N GLN A 103 -14.18 2.57 14.91
CA GLN A 103 -13.37 3.77 15.10
C GLN A 103 -11.90 3.52 14.70
N ALA A 104 -11.34 2.38 15.09
CA ALA A 104 -9.98 1.99 14.72
C ALA A 104 -9.83 1.86 13.18
N TRP A 105 -10.82 1.24 12.52
CA TRP A 105 -10.84 1.12 11.06
C TRP A 105 -10.92 2.46 10.34
N GLN A 106 -11.75 3.38 10.82
CA GLN A 106 -11.85 4.74 10.26
C GLN A 106 -10.55 5.53 10.45
N ASN A 107 -9.93 5.43 11.63
CA ASN A 107 -8.66 6.06 11.92
C ASN A 107 -7.55 5.53 11.01
N LEU A 108 -7.51 4.21 10.80
CA LEU A 108 -6.60 3.55 9.89
C LEU A 108 -6.74 4.10 8.46
N GLY A 109 -7.98 4.18 7.95
CA GLY A 109 -8.25 4.72 6.61
C GLY A 109 -7.80 6.18 6.43
N ARG A 110 -8.04 7.05 7.44
CA ARG A 110 -7.57 8.44 7.43
C ARG A 110 -6.05 8.54 7.41
N ARG A 111 -5.36 7.73 8.20
CA ARG A 111 -3.89 7.72 8.26
C ARG A 111 -3.25 7.15 7.01
N ARG A 112 -3.83 6.11 6.40
CA ARG A 112 -3.37 5.58 5.10
C ARG A 112 -3.34 6.68 4.04
N ARG A 113 -4.41 7.47 3.90
CA ARG A 113 -4.45 8.61 2.98
C ARG A 113 -3.40 9.68 3.30
N ARG A 114 -3.12 9.91 4.59
CA ARG A 114 -2.04 10.82 5.00
C ARG A 114 -0.66 10.26 4.64
N CYS A 115 -0.43 8.96 4.83
CA CYS A 115 0.81 8.30 4.42
C CYS A 115 1.04 8.43 2.91
N VAL A 116 0.00 8.21 2.09
CA VAL A 116 0.07 8.41 0.64
C VAL A 116 0.59 9.81 0.33
N ARG A 117 -0.05 10.85 0.87
CA ARG A 117 0.38 12.25 0.62
C ARG A 117 1.84 12.50 0.98
N LEU A 118 2.27 12.05 2.15
CA LEU A 118 3.65 12.23 2.60
C LEU A 118 4.67 11.48 1.72
N VAL A 119 4.32 10.31 1.18
CA VAL A 119 5.17 9.59 0.23
C VAL A 119 5.19 10.29 -1.13
N GLU A 120 4.03 10.79 -1.61
CA GLU A 120 3.95 11.55 -2.87
C GLU A 120 4.77 12.84 -2.81
N GLU A 121 4.77 13.55 -1.67
CA GLU A 121 5.62 14.74 -1.45
C GLU A 121 7.12 14.44 -1.57
N LEU A 122 7.53 13.20 -1.39
CA LEU A 122 8.92 12.76 -1.53
C LEU A 122 9.25 12.23 -2.93
N GLY A 123 8.29 12.22 -3.84
CA GLY A 123 8.50 11.93 -5.25
C GLY A 123 9.01 10.53 -5.57
N LEU A 124 8.67 9.51 -4.78
CA LEU A 124 9.10 8.13 -5.04
C LEU A 124 8.70 7.68 -6.45
N ARG A 125 9.64 7.16 -7.25
CA ARG A 125 9.36 6.72 -8.63
C ARG A 125 8.40 5.54 -8.67
N THR A 126 7.47 5.54 -9.63
CA THR A 126 6.42 4.52 -9.81
C THR A 126 7.01 3.11 -9.92
N HIS A 127 8.07 2.91 -10.69
CA HIS A 127 8.70 1.59 -10.88
C HIS A 127 9.23 0.96 -9.58
N ARG A 128 9.35 1.73 -8.49
CA ARG A 128 9.75 1.22 -7.16
C ARG A 128 8.61 0.53 -6.40
N ILE A 129 7.37 0.87 -6.71
CA ILE A 129 6.18 0.32 -6.05
C ILE A 129 5.35 -0.58 -6.97
N GLU A 130 5.47 -0.42 -8.27
CA GLU A 130 4.73 -1.18 -9.29
C GLU A 130 4.86 -2.71 -9.14
N PRO A 131 6.05 -3.30 -8.88
CA PRO A 131 6.19 -4.74 -8.67
C PRO A 131 5.37 -5.26 -7.48
N MET A 132 4.95 -4.39 -6.57
CA MET A 132 4.15 -4.78 -5.41
C MET A 132 2.72 -5.19 -5.77
N ILE A 133 2.25 -4.89 -6.99
CA ILE A 133 0.96 -5.39 -7.50
C ILE A 133 0.95 -6.91 -7.43
N GLN A 134 1.96 -7.55 -8.02
CA GLN A 134 2.09 -9.00 -8.03
C GLN A 134 2.17 -9.57 -6.61
N THR A 135 2.94 -8.92 -5.75
CA THR A 135 3.05 -9.34 -4.33
C THR A 135 1.70 -9.30 -3.61
N LEU A 136 0.86 -8.27 -3.85
CA LEU A 136 -0.48 -8.20 -3.27
C LEU A 136 -1.41 -9.28 -3.84
N GLU A 137 -1.28 -9.61 -5.12
CA GLU A 137 -2.02 -10.72 -5.75
C GLU A 137 -1.62 -12.06 -5.14
N ASP A 138 -0.34 -12.29 -4.96
CA ASP A 138 0.21 -13.50 -4.34
C ASP A 138 -0.31 -13.67 -2.90
N PHE A 139 -0.33 -12.59 -2.12
CA PHE A 139 -0.95 -12.61 -0.79
C PHE A 139 -2.44 -12.92 -0.84
N SER A 140 -3.19 -12.33 -1.78
CA SER A 140 -4.61 -12.60 -1.93
C SER A 140 -4.86 -14.07 -2.25
N SER A 141 -4.11 -14.63 -3.21
CA SER A 141 -4.21 -16.04 -3.60
C SER A 141 -3.80 -16.98 -2.46
N CYS A 142 -2.73 -16.65 -1.74
CA CYS A 142 -2.27 -17.43 -0.58
C CYS A 142 -3.32 -17.45 0.54
N ILE A 143 -3.97 -16.32 0.81
CA ILE A 143 -5.04 -16.23 1.82
C ILE A 143 -6.24 -17.08 1.41
N ASP A 144 -6.64 -17.05 0.13
CA ASP A 144 -7.76 -17.85 -0.37
C ASP A 144 -7.44 -19.36 -0.28
N GLN A 145 -6.22 -19.76 -0.59
CA GLN A 145 -5.78 -21.15 -0.45
C GLN A 145 -5.76 -21.59 1.02
N LEU A 146 -5.22 -20.78 1.92
CA LEU A 146 -5.20 -21.07 3.36
C LEU A 146 -6.62 -21.20 3.92
N GLN A 147 -7.58 -20.39 3.47
CA GLN A 147 -8.97 -20.52 3.89
C GLN A 147 -9.58 -21.86 3.46
N GLN A 148 -9.31 -22.32 2.24
CA GLN A 148 -9.75 -23.62 1.75
C GLN A 148 -9.12 -24.78 2.53
N ASP A 149 -7.82 -24.70 2.79
CA ASP A 149 -7.09 -25.76 3.51
C ASP A 149 -7.48 -25.82 4.99
N ILE A 150 -7.80 -24.69 5.62
CA ILE A 150 -8.35 -24.64 6.98
C ILE A 150 -9.71 -25.35 7.02
N GLU A 151 -10.57 -25.13 6.00
CA GLU A 151 -11.89 -25.79 5.96
C GLU A 151 -11.75 -27.30 5.74
N LYS A 152 -10.87 -27.75 4.84
CA LYS A 152 -10.56 -29.18 4.67
C LYS A 152 -10.03 -29.82 5.95
N ALA A 153 -9.10 -29.16 6.65
CA ALA A 153 -8.59 -29.66 7.92
C ALA A 153 -9.67 -29.74 9.00
N ARG A 154 -10.66 -28.83 8.95
CA ARG A 154 -11.83 -28.85 9.81
C ARG A 154 -12.74 -30.06 9.53
N GLU A 155 -13.05 -30.30 8.25
CA GLU A 155 -13.86 -31.44 7.80
C GLU A 155 -13.19 -32.78 8.18
N ASN A 156 -11.88 -32.87 8.00
CA ASN A 156 -11.09 -34.07 8.35
C ASN A 156 -10.82 -34.20 9.86
N LYS A 157 -11.31 -33.28 10.70
CA LYS A 157 -11.08 -33.24 12.15
C LYS A 157 -9.60 -33.21 12.55
N ASP A 158 -8.73 -32.75 11.64
CA ASP A 158 -7.29 -32.60 11.91
C ASP A 158 -7.02 -31.27 12.65
N HIS A 159 -7.06 -31.38 13.98
CA HIS A 159 -6.91 -30.23 14.86
C HIS A 159 -5.50 -29.61 14.85
N GLN A 160 -4.47 -30.42 14.61
CA GLN A 160 -3.09 -29.92 14.60
C GLN A 160 -2.83 -29.11 13.32
N THR A 161 -3.05 -29.70 12.15
CA THR A 161 -2.92 -29.00 10.85
C THR A 161 -3.79 -27.74 10.81
N LYS A 162 -5.04 -27.79 11.29
CA LYS A 162 -5.89 -26.61 11.37
C LYS A 162 -5.28 -25.50 12.23
N ARG A 163 -4.66 -25.82 13.36
CA ARG A 163 -4.03 -24.83 14.25
C ARG A 163 -2.85 -24.16 13.56
N ASP A 164 -2.02 -24.94 12.88
CA ASP A 164 -0.84 -24.43 12.18
C ASP A 164 -1.21 -23.53 11.01
N LEU A 165 -2.23 -23.92 10.20
CA LEU A 165 -2.76 -23.11 9.11
C LEU A 165 -3.40 -21.81 9.60
N LEU A 166 -4.14 -21.83 10.71
CA LEU A 166 -4.70 -20.63 11.35
C LEU A 166 -3.58 -19.67 11.82
N GLY A 167 -2.47 -20.21 12.31
CA GLY A 167 -1.28 -19.45 12.67
C GLY A 167 -0.69 -18.73 11.46
N GLN A 168 -0.48 -19.44 10.35
CA GLN A 168 0.03 -18.88 9.11
C GLN A 168 -0.91 -17.79 8.55
N TYR A 169 -2.21 -18.09 8.46
CA TYR A 169 -3.23 -17.16 8.02
C TYR A 169 -3.22 -15.85 8.83
N ARG A 170 -3.18 -15.96 10.17
CA ARG A 170 -3.12 -14.81 11.05
C ARG A 170 -1.84 -13.98 10.84
N ASN A 171 -0.70 -14.65 10.69
CA ASN A 171 0.59 -13.98 10.49
C ASN A 171 0.60 -13.17 9.19
N ILE A 172 0.04 -13.71 8.10
CA ILE A 172 -0.08 -12.97 6.83
C ILE A 172 -0.97 -11.75 7.01
N LEU A 173 -2.17 -11.88 7.60
CA LEU A 173 -3.07 -10.75 7.80
C LEU A 173 -2.42 -9.64 8.65
N LEU A 174 -1.68 -9.99 9.68
CA LEU A 174 -0.97 -9.02 10.51
C LEU A 174 0.20 -8.36 9.78
N ALA A 175 0.86 -9.07 8.88
CA ALA A 175 1.97 -8.53 8.08
C ALA A 175 1.47 -7.52 7.04
N ILE A 176 0.38 -7.83 6.35
CA ILE A 176 -0.20 -6.95 5.33
C ILE A 176 -1.13 -5.88 5.91
N GLN A 177 -1.60 -6.04 7.14
CA GLN A 177 -2.57 -5.16 7.83
C GLN A 177 -3.88 -4.97 7.03
N GLU A 178 -4.34 -6.02 6.38
CA GLU A 178 -5.58 -6.04 5.59
C GLU A 178 -6.44 -7.24 6.00
N THR A 179 -7.75 -7.08 5.92
CA THR A 179 -8.67 -8.22 5.95
C THR A 179 -8.73 -8.87 4.57
N PRO A 180 -9.09 -10.16 4.43
CA PRO A 180 -9.19 -10.81 3.12
C PRO A 180 -10.07 -10.06 2.15
N THR A 181 -11.23 -9.59 2.60
CA THR A 181 -12.17 -8.81 1.78
C THR A 181 -11.57 -7.47 1.35
N SER A 182 -10.91 -6.76 2.26
CA SER A 182 -10.25 -5.49 1.95
C SER A 182 -9.14 -5.69 0.91
N LEU A 183 -8.31 -6.73 1.08
CA LEU A 183 -7.23 -7.05 0.14
C LEU A 183 -7.75 -7.40 -1.25
N ARG A 184 -8.74 -8.31 -1.35
CA ARG A 184 -9.35 -8.68 -2.64
C ARG A 184 -9.92 -7.47 -3.37
N ASN A 185 -10.65 -6.60 -2.67
CA ASN A 185 -11.22 -5.39 -3.25
C ASN A 185 -10.11 -4.43 -3.73
N ARG A 186 -9.04 -4.27 -2.94
CA ARG A 186 -7.89 -3.45 -3.30
C ARG A 186 -7.18 -3.99 -4.54
N VAL A 187 -6.85 -5.27 -4.57
CA VAL A 187 -6.19 -5.93 -5.72
C VAL A 187 -7.03 -5.75 -6.99
N LYS A 188 -8.34 -6.04 -6.91
CA LYS A 188 -9.26 -5.86 -8.04
C LYS A 188 -9.28 -4.42 -8.56
N TYR A 189 -9.31 -3.46 -7.66
CA TYR A 189 -9.30 -2.04 -8.02
C TYR A 189 -7.98 -1.62 -8.66
N ILE A 190 -6.85 -1.99 -8.04
CA ILE A 190 -5.50 -1.68 -8.54
C ILE A 190 -5.31 -2.23 -9.95
N LYS A 191 -5.66 -3.50 -10.20
CA LYS A 191 -5.56 -4.12 -11.53
C LYS A 191 -6.36 -3.36 -12.58
N ARG A 192 -7.58 -2.94 -12.24
CA ARG A 192 -8.43 -2.15 -13.15
C ARG A 192 -7.76 -0.81 -13.50
N VAL A 193 -7.30 -0.06 -12.50
CA VAL A 193 -6.69 1.25 -12.73
C VAL A 193 -5.34 1.10 -13.44
N TYR A 194 -4.56 0.07 -13.11
CA TYR A 194 -3.30 -0.22 -13.78
C TYR A 194 -3.48 -0.58 -15.26
N SER A 195 -4.50 -1.39 -15.58
CA SER A 195 -4.85 -1.68 -16.98
C SER A 195 -5.19 -0.40 -17.77
N ILE A 196 -5.95 0.51 -17.17
CA ILE A 196 -6.25 1.80 -17.80
C ILE A 196 -4.96 2.63 -17.97
N TYR A 197 -4.09 2.65 -16.96
CA TYR A 197 -2.80 3.37 -17.02
C TYR A 197 -1.89 2.84 -18.13
N GLN A 198 -1.89 1.53 -18.40
CA GLN A 198 -1.10 0.94 -19.48
C GLN A 198 -1.67 1.17 -20.88
N GLN A 199 -2.97 1.46 -21.01
CA GLN A 199 -3.66 1.67 -22.29
C GLN A 199 -3.65 3.13 -22.77
N VAL A 200 -3.27 4.06 -21.92
CA VAL A 200 -3.25 5.50 -22.18
C VAL A 200 -1.83 5.95 -22.54
#